data_c3d3bb71daa0f638d65679a70d1576f0
#
_entry.id   c3d3bb71daa0f638d65679a70d1576f0
#
_cell.length_a   1.000
_cell.length_b   1.000
_cell.length_c   1.000
_cell.angle_alpha   90.00
_cell.angle_beta   90.00
_cell.angle_gamma   90.00
#
_symmetry.space_group_name_H-M   'P 1'
#
loop_
_entity.id
_entity.type
_entity.pdbx_description
1 polymer ?
#
loop_
_entity_poly.entity_id
_entity_poly.type
_entity_poly.pdbx_seq_one_letter_code
_entity_poly.pdbx_strand_id
1 'polypeptide(L)'
;MEERKTWLERMAAKVPDPVVLFILMYAVLFAATMFAGGTTFALPGVDPSTGAAAQVKRSILDMSEVANVQWIFDNAIVGNWLAYAHGLIGILVVAMLGIGTAEGSGLFNVLLKLAGSKVNERVLPYIIVFAGVLSNVAADAGYVVLIPLAAALYCAMGRNPLIGVAASFAGVSAGFGANIIPATTSDLLIGLPTKDFALAQGVPWLSRLGAPLNEATMDYFYTCSLVFVFTFLGGWVTNRFVVPKLGKLSWSVPEGMSGEKFAVSREEIRDLWLALLGLLVAACVMLSLGLGPLRGHFAKNVILFVSFAFFMAGLFYGVKRGKYRAAQDVVAAMTRQVKELGYMFVLTFFCFNFLALLTYSGVGAYITYAGVQAILALNIESSPVLLLFAFILMGSFVNLFVASLSAKWLMLGPIFIPMLYHVNPSLTPEVVCAAYRTADPCTNIVTPVMTYAGVILLFCRRYRPQFTIGDLALMMTPYAGVFLVVATTVMLLWFKLGIPFGF
;
A
#
# COMPACT_ATOMS: atom_id res chain seq x y z
N MET A 1 32.02 12.08 15.55
CA MET A 1 30.93 12.75 16.30
C MET A 1 29.74 11.86 16.21
N GLU A 2 29.40 11.14 17.30
CA GLU A 2 28.14 10.40 17.35
C GLU A 2 26.98 11.39 17.25
N GLU A 3 26.19 11.28 16.18
CA GLU A 3 24.96 12.07 16.01
C GLU A 3 24.05 11.77 17.19
N ARG A 4 23.72 12.76 17.99
CA ARG A 4 22.71 12.63 19.06
C ARG A 4 21.38 12.29 18.39
N LYS A 5 21.03 11.00 18.41
CA LYS A 5 19.72 10.51 17.92
C LYS A 5 18.60 11.32 18.60
N THR A 6 17.69 11.84 17.82
CA THR A 6 16.49 12.52 18.34
C THR A 6 15.65 11.54 19.17
N TRP A 7 14.74 12.04 20.01
CA TRP A 7 13.84 11.20 20.79
C TRP A 7 13.00 10.25 19.88
N LEU A 8 12.52 10.76 18.73
CA LEU A 8 11.82 9.97 17.73
C LEU A 8 12.70 8.85 17.14
N GLU A 9 13.95 9.11 16.83
CA GLU A 9 14.88 8.08 16.34
C GLU A 9 15.18 7.00 17.38
N ARG A 10 15.24 7.39 18.65
CA ARG A 10 15.41 6.44 19.76
C ARG A 10 14.17 5.58 19.98
N MET A 11 12.98 6.13 19.81
CA MET A 11 11.73 5.35 19.86
C MET A 11 11.58 4.44 18.66
N ALA A 12 11.84 4.95 17.45
CA ALA A 12 11.81 4.18 16.21
C ALA A 12 12.76 2.97 16.23
N ALA A 13 13.98 3.16 16.76
CA ALA A 13 14.95 2.07 16.90
C ALA A 13 14.54 0.98 17.90
N LYS A 14 13.51 1.21 18.71
CA LYS A 14 12.96 0.23 19.65
C LYS A 14 11.77 -0.55 19.10
N VAL A 15 11.18 -0.10 17.99
CA VAL A 15 10.10 -0.85 17.32
C VAL A 15 10.72 -2.03 16.57
N PRO A 16 10.38 -3.27 16.91
CA PRO A 16 10.92 -4.43 16.23
C PRO A 16 10.43 -4.51 14.79
N ASP A 17 11.15 -5.29 13.97
CA ASP A 17 10.72 -5.63 12.61
C ASP A 17 9.30 -6.25 12.64
N PRO A 18 8.42 -5.97 11.66
CA PRO A 18 7.08 -6.55 11.59
C PRO A 18 7.04 -8.07 11.73
N VAL A 19 8.02 -8.80 11.21
CA VAL A 19 8.12 -10.25 11.39
C VAL A 19 8.27 -10.58 12.88
N VAL A 20 9.16 -9.88 13.59
CA VAL A 20 9.37 -10.07 15.03
C VAL A 20 8.11 -9.70 15.81
N LEU A 21 7.39 -8.65 15.39
CA LEU A 21 6.11 -8.28 15.99
C LEU A 21 5.09 -9.43 15.88
N PHE A 22 4.95 -10.06 14.71
CA PHE A 22 4.03 -11.19 14.55
C PHE A 22 4.45 -12.41 15.38
N ILE A 23 5.75 -12.67 15.51
CA ILE A 23 6.25 -13.75 16.42
C ILE A 23 5.87 -13.44 17.87
N LEU A 24 6.10 -12.20 18.33
CA LEU A 24 5.74 -11.79 19.69
C LEU A 24 4.22 -11.81 19.92
N MET A 25 3.44 -11.30 18.96
CA MET A 25 1.98 -11.34 19.02
C MET A 25 1.45 -12.76 19.04
N TYR A 26 2.05 -13.67 18.28
CA TYR A 26 1.73 -15.09 18.30
C TYR A 26 1.96 -15.70 19.70
N ALA A 27 3.13 -15.45 20.28
CA ALA A 27 3.47 -15.94 21.62
C ALA A 27 2.54 -15.36 22.70
N VAL A 28 2.26 -14.06 22.64
CA VAL A 28 1.33 -13.40 23.58
C VAL A 28 -0.08 -13.94 23.41
N LEU A 29 -0.54 -14.13 22.18
CA LEU A 29 -1.86 -14.69 21.88
C LEU A 29 -1.97 -16.12 22.40
N PHE A 30 -0.97 -16.97 22.13
CA PHE A 30 -0.93 -18.33 22.64
C PHE A 30 -1.01 -18.37 24.18
N ALA A 31 -0.19 -17.58 24.87
CA ALA A 31 -0.22 -17.47 26.32
C ALA A 31 -1.58 -16.95 26.84
N ALA A 32 -2.16 -15.96 26.18
CA ALA A 32 -3.46 -15.42 26.57
C ALA A 32 -4.57 -16.48 26.50
N THR A 33 -4.52 -17.39 25.53
CA THR A 33 -5.51 -18.48 25.43
C THR A 33 -5.46 -19.47 26.59
N MET A 34 -4.28 -19.67 27.22
CA MET A 34 -4.15 -20.53 28.41
C MET A 34 -4.91 -19.97 29.62
N PHE A 35 -5.02 -18.63 29.71
CA PHE A 35 -5.72 -17.97 30.81
C PHE A 35 -7.19 -17.70 30.50
N ALA A 36 -7.52 -17.44 29.23
CA ALA A 36 -8.86 -17.10 28.78
C ALA A 36 -9.65 -18.27 28.22
N GLY A 37 -9.05 -19.47 28.12
CA GLY A 37 -9.69 -20.70 27.63
C GLY A 37 -11.01 -20.98 28.36
N GLY A 38 -12.04 -21.39 27.62
CA GLY A 38 -13.38 -21.61 28.14
C GLY A 38 -14.27 -20.37 28.31
N THR A 39 -13.73 -19.15 28.15
CA THR A 39 -14.55 -17.93 28.17
C THR A 39 -15.55 -17.94 27.02
N THR A 40 -16.85 -17.78 27.34
CA THR A 40 -17.95 -17.75 26.35
C THR A 40 -18.48 -16.34 26.18
N PHE A 41 -18.83 -15.99 24.95
CA PHE A 41 -19.41 -14.70 24.58
C PHE A 41 -20.37 -14.86 23.39
N ALA A 42 -21.20 -13.85 23.11
CA ALA A 42 -22.14 -13.89 22.00
C ALA A 42 -21.94 -12.67 21.09
N LEU A 43 -21.82 -12.91 19.78
CA LEU A 43 -21.74 -11.88 18.75
C LEU A 43 -22.93 -11.95 17.83
N PRO A 44 -23.39 -10.80 17.28
CA PRO A 44 -24.32 -10.81 16.15
C PRO A 44 -23.73 -11.61 14.98
N GLY A 45 -24.51 -12.47 14.39
CA GLY A 45 -24.09 -13.30 13.27
C GLY A 45 -25.28 -13.90 12.57
N VAL A 46 -25.03 -14.84 11.67
CA VAL A 46 -26.08 -15.59 10.97
C VAL A 46 -26.10 -17.01 11.54
N ASP A 47 -27.26 -17.47 11.96
CA ASP A 47 -27.44 -18.86 12.40
C ASP A 47 -27.17 -19.80 11.22
N PRO A 48 -26.20 -20.72 11.34
CA PRO A 48 -25.84 -21.62 10.24
C PRO A 48 -26.98 -22.54 9.79
N SER A 49 -27.96 -22.77 10.67
CA SER A 49 -29.06 -23.68 10.41
C SER A 49 -30.30 -23.01 9.74
N THR A 50 -30.53 -21.73 10.08
CA THR A 50 -31.72 -21.00 9.64
C THR A 50 -31.42 -19.88 8.63
N GLY A 51 -30.14 -19.45 8.52
CA GLY A 51 -29.75 -18.29 7.73
C GLY A 51 -30.27 -16.95 8.27
N ALA A 52 -30.84 -16.93 9.47
CA ALA A 52 -31.39 -15.74 10.09
C ALA A 52 -30.36 -15.04 10.97
N ALA A 53 -30.47 -13.72 11.13
CA ALA A 53 -29.65 -12.96 12.08
C ALA A 53 -29.91 -13.47 13.51
N ALA A 54 -28.84 -13.91 14.18
CA ALA A 54 -28.91 -14.46 15.54
C ALA A 54 -27.65 -14.11 16.35
N GLN A 55 -27.77 -14.23 17.65
CA GLN A 55 -26.61 -14.16 18.55
C GLN A 55 -25.90 -15.51 18.56
N VAL A 56 -24.72 -15.56 17.92
CA VAL A 56 -23.90 -16.77 17.84
C VAL A 56 -23.00 -16.87 19.05
N LYS A 57 -23.20 -17.91 19.88
CA LYS A 57 -22.30 -18.20 21.00
C LYS A 57 -20.96 -18.72 20.50
N ARG A 58 -19.88 -18.14 21.01
CA ARG A 58 -18.49 -18.56 20.73
C ARG A 58 -17.74 -18.72 22.04
N SER A 59 -16.64 -19.47 22.00
CA SER A 59 -15.74 -19.64 23.15
C SER A 59 -14.30 -19.48 22.71
N ILE A 60 -13.46 -19.05 23.64
CA ILE A 60 -12.01 -19.06 23.47
C ILE A 60 -11.51 -20.48 23.71
N LEU A 61 -10.72 -21.02 22.79
CA LEU A 61 -10.08 -22.33 22.93
C LEU A 61 -8.76 -22.17 23.68
N ASP A 62 -8.46 -23.07 24.60
CA ASP A 62 -7.11 -23.18 25.18
C ASP A 62 -6.15 -23.83 24.19
N MET A 63 -5.23 -23.04 23.65
CA MET A 63 -4.30 -23.51 22.63
C MET A 63 -3.17 -24.39 23.17
N SER A 64 -3.08 -24.60 24.49
CA SER A 64 -2.16 -25.56 25.12
C SER A 64 -2.69 -27.00 25.15
N GLU A 65 -3.96 -27.21 24.87
CA GLU A 65 -4.52 -28.55 24.74
C GLU A 65 -3.90 -29.31 23.57
N VAL A 66 -3.66 -30.63 23.76
CA VAL A 66 -2.95 -31.47 22.78
C VAL A 66 -3.56 -31.39 21.36
N ALA A 67 -4.89 -31.45 21.25
CA ALA A 67 -5.57 -31.35 19.97
C ALA A 67 -5.33 -30.01 19.25
N ASN A 68 -5.30 -28.91 20.01
CA ASN A 68 -5.07 -27.57 19.48
C ASN A 68 -3.59 -27.35 19.10
N VAL A 69 -2.65 -27.92 19.88
CA VAL A 69 -1.23 -27.94 19.50
C VAL A 69 -1.01 -28.74 18.22
N GLN A 70 -1.64 -29.91 18.08
CA GLN A 70 -1.59 -30.68 16.83
C GLN A 70 -2.12 -29.87 15.66
N TRP A 71 -3.26 -29.19 15.82
CA TRP A 71 -3.82 -28.33 14.78
C TRP A 71 -2.83 -27.25 14.31
N ILE A 72 -2.08 -26.62 15.24
CA ILE A 72 -1.06 -25.61 14.89
C ILE A 72 -0.04 -26.19 13.90
N PHE A 73 0.53 -27.35 14.22
CA PHE A 73 1.59 -27.94 13.39
C PHE A 73 1.05 -28.50 12.07
N ASP A 74 -0.11 -29.16 12.09
CA ASP A 74 -0.72 -29.75 10.90
C ASP A 74 -1.13 -28.68 9.87
N ASN A 75 -1.48 -27.48 10.32
CA ASN A 75 -1.98 -26.42 9.45
C ASN A 75 -0.95 -25.33 9.12
N ALA A 76 0.20 -25.26 9.81
CA ALA A 76 1.15 -24.15 9.72
C ALA A 76 1.60 -23.80 8.29
N ILE A 77 1.80 -24.78 7.42
CA ILE A 77 2.30 -24.55 6.06
C ILE A 77 1.14 -24.50 5.06
N VAL A 78 0.37 -25.58 4.94
CA VAL A 78 -0.65 -25.73 3.89
C VAL A 78 -1.93 -24.98 4.25
N GLY A 79 -2.45 -25.18 5.46
CA GLY A 79 -3.69 -24.57 5.91
C GLY A 79 -3.58 -23.06 6.17
N ASN A 80 -2.48 -22.63 6.78
CA ASN A 80 -2.32 -21.25 7.22
C ASN A 80 -1.55 -20.40 6.20
N TRP A 81 -0.34 -20.83 5.84
CA TRP A 81 0.50 -19.98 5.00
C TRP A 81 0.11 -20.00 3.52
N LEU A 82 0.08 -21.19 2.91
CA LEU A 82 -0.10 -21.30 1.45
C LEU A 82 -1.56 -21.09 1.01
N ALA A 83 -2.53 -21.55 1.78
CA ALA A 83 -3.94 -21.44 1.44
C ALA A 83 -4.59 -20.12 1.93
N TYR A 84 -4.02 -19.47 2.96
CA TYR A 84 -4.56 -18.23 3.47
C TYR A 84 -4.48 -17.10 2.42
N ALA A 85 -5.45 -16.19 2.43
CA ALA A 85 -5.64 -15.14 1.41
C ALA A 85 -5.74 -15.69 -0.03
N HIS A 86 -6.33 -16.88 -0.19
CA HIS A 86 -6.68 -17.48 -1.48
C HIS A 86 -5.57 -17.42 -2.53
N GLY A 87 -4.32 -17.69 -2.10
CA GLY A 87 -3.17 -17.73 -3.00
C GLY A 87 -2.48 -16.39 -3.25
N LEU A 88 -2.61 -15.44 -2.32
CA LEU A 88 -1.94 -14.12 -2.35
C LEU A 88 -0.50 -14.19 -2.90
N ILE A 89 0.30 -15.15 -2.42
CA ILE A 89 1.69 -15.31 -2.82
C ILE A 89 1.82 -15.54 -4.33
N GLY A 90 1.00 -16.46 -4.90
CA GLY A 90 1.01 -16.75 -6.34
C GLY A 90 0.58 -15.54 -7.18
N ILE A 91 -0.43 -14.82 -6.71
CA ILE A 91 -0.96 -13.64 -7.39
C ILE A 91 0.09 -12.53 -7.43
N LEU A 92 0.80 -12.28 -6.32
CA LEU A 92 1.89 -11.31 -6.26
C LEU A 92 3.02 -11.66 -7.23
N VAL A 93 3.42 -12.93 -7.28
CA VAL A 93 4.45 -13.39 -8.24
C VAL A 93 4.02 -13.08 -9.67
N VAL A 94 2.79 -13.41 -10.05
CA VAL A 94 2.27 -13.12 -11.40
C VAL A 94 2.30 -11.63 -11.73
N ALA A 95 1.86 -10.76 -10.82
CA ALA A 95 1.91 -9.31 -11.01
C ALA A 95 3.36 -8.84 -11.24
N MET A 96 4.31 -9.34 -10.44
CA MET A 96 5.72 -8.97 -10.52
C MET A 96 6.43 -9.43 -11.81
N LEU A 97 5.97 -10.47 -12.48
CA LEU A 97 6.53 -10.89 -13.78
C LEU A 97 6.36 -9.80 -14.84
N GLY A 98 5.17 -9.22 -14.96
CA GLY A 98 4.91 -8.15 -15.92
C GLY A 98 5.64 -6.86 -15.54
N ILE A 99 5.52 -6.43 -14.29
CA ILE A 99 6.18 -5.23 -13.76
C ILE A 99 7.70 -5.33 -13.93
N GLY A 100 8.30 -6.47 -13.59
CA GLY A 100 9.74 -6.70 -13.71
C GLY A 100 10.23 -6.60 -15.15
N THR A 101 9.44 -7.04 -16.12
CA THR A 101 9.76 -6.89 -17.54
C THR A 101 9.71 -5.42 -17.97
N ALA A 102 8.70 -4.65 -17.52
CA ALA A 102 8.61 -3.23 -17.84
C ALA A 102 9.73 -2.41 -17.18
N GLU A 103 10.06 -2.69 -15.93
CA GLU A 103 11.14 -2.02 -15.19
C GLU A 103 12.52 -2.35 -15.77
N GLY A 104 12.82 -3.63 -15.98
CA GLY A 104 14.10 -4.09 -16.54
C GLY A 104 14.37 -3.56 -17.94
N SER A 105 13.34 -3.25 -18.72
CA SER A 105 13.45 -2.59 -20.02
C SER A 105 13.94 -1.14 -19.95
N GLY A 106 13.80 -0.49 -18.78
CA GLY A 106 14.04 0.94 -18.59
C GLY A 106 12.85 1.84 -18.95
N LEU A 107 11.69 1.24 -19.29
CA LEU A 107 10.47 1.99 -19.69
C LEU A 107 10.05 3.00 -18.61
N PHE A 108 9.99 2.57 -17.33
CA PHE A 108 9.61 3.46 -16.25
C PHE A 108 10.56 4.64 -16.08
N ASN A 109 11.89 4.41 -16.22
CA ASN A 109 12.88 5.47 -16.13
C ASN A 109 12.67 6.55 -17.19
N VAL A 110 12.33 6.16 -18.43
CA VAL A 110 12.10 7.11 -19.53
C VAL A 110 10.78 7.87 -19.32
N LEU A 111 9.73 7.19 -18.88
CA LEU A 111 8.46 7.85 -18.58
C LEU A 111 8.62 8.89 -17.46
N LEU A 112 9.38 8.58 -16.41
CA LEU A 112 9.66 9.50 -15.32
C LEU A 112 10.51 10.70 -15.77
N LYS A 113 11.56 10.46 -16.60
CA LYS A 113 12.37 11.53 -17.18
C LYS A 113 11.54 12.45 -18.10
N LEU A 114 10.66 11.86 -18.92
CA LEU A 114 9.80 12.61 -19.84
C LEU A 114 8.84 13.54 -19.08
N ALA A 115 8.26 13.06 -17.96
CA ALA A 115 7.40 13.85 -17.12
C ALA A 115 8.08 15.13 -16.59
N GLY A 116 9.43 15.14 -16.44
CA GLY A 116 10.20 16.27 -15.91
C GLY A 116 10.75 17.26 -16.96
N SER A 117 10.76 16.95 -18.25
CA SER A 117 11.72 17.53 -19.21
C SER A 117 11.37 18.89 -19.86
N LYS A 118 10.20 19.49 -19.69
CA LYS A 118 9.84 20.78 -20.35
C LYS A 118 8.74 21.57 -19.64
N VAL A 119 8.84 21.79 -18.31
CA VAL A 119 7.74 22.35 -17.55
C VAL A 119 8.14 23.61 -16.80
N ASN A 120 7.19 24.56 -16.69
CA ASN A 120 7.31 25.73 -15.86
C ASN A 120 7.54 25.32 -14.39
N GLU A 121 8.45 26.02 -13.70
CA GLU A 121 8.83 25.75 -12.32
C GLU A 121 7.64 25.63 -11.35
N ARG A 122 6.55 26.35 -11.57
CA ARG A 122 5.35 26.30 -10.72
C ARG A 122 4.51 25.04 -10.97
N VAL A 123 4.59 24.47 -12.17
CA VAL A 123 3.85 23.28 -12.58
C VAL A 123 4.66 22.00 -12.28
N LEU A 124 5.98 22.09 -12.29
CA LEU A 124 6.88 20.97 -12.07
C LEU A 124 6.59 20.15 -10.80
N PRO A 125 6.31 20.74 -9.63
CA PRO A 125 5.96 19.96 -8.44
C PRO A 125 4.72 19.07 -8.62
N TYR A 126 3.70 19.54 -9.35
CA TYR A 126 2.49 18.75 -9.63
C TYR A 126 2.81 17.53 -10.49
N ILE A 127 3.65 17.70 -11.50
CA ILE A 127 4.09 16.59 -12.37
C ILE A 127 4.93 15.57 -11.60
N ILE A 128 5.84 16.05 -10.76
CA ILE A 128 6.68 15.17 -9.94
C ILE A 128 5.83 14.39 -8.92
N VAL A 129 4.89 15.04 -8.26
CA VAL A 129 3.98 14.36 -7.33
C VAL A 129 3.10 13.36 -8.08
N PHE A 130 2.56 13.73 -9.24
CA PHE A 130 1.77 12.82 -10.08
C PHE A 130 2.59 11.60 -10.51
N ALA A 131 3.81 11.82 -11.02
CA ALA A 131 4.72 10.74 -11.37
C ALA A 131 5.07 9.86 -10.15
N GLY A 132 5.21 10.49 -8.96
CA GLY A 132 5.41 9.79 -7.70
C GLY A 132 4.24 8.88 -7.36
N VAL A 133 3.01 9.40 -7.42
CA VAL A 133 1.81 8.59 -7.16
C VAL A 133 1.72 7.42 -8.12
N LEU A 134 1.95 7.65 -9.43
CA LEU A 134 1.92 6.58 -10.43
C LEU A 134 3.07 5.57 -10.30
N SER A 135 4.19 5.96 -9.69
CA SER A 135 5.36 5.06 -9.54
C SER A 135 5.07 3.86 -8.62
N ASN A 136 4.02 3.92 -7.80
CA ASN A 136 3.59 2.81 -6.96
C ASN A 136 3.21 1.54 -7.75
N VAL A 137 2.93 1.66 -9.04
CA VAL A 137 2.75 0.50 -9.94
C VAL A 137 4.01 -0.38 -9.97
N ALA A 138 5.19 0.24 -9.86
CA ALA A 138 6.47 -0.45 -9.75
C ALA A 138 6.87 -0.70 -8.28
N ALA A 139 5.91 -0.87 -7.39
CA ALA A 139 6.11 -1.04 -5.95
C ALA A 139 7.04 0.05 -5.37
N ASP A 140 8.13 -0.36 -4.72
CA ASP A 140 9.05 0.54 -4.03
C ASP A 140 10.08 1.24 -4.94
N ALA A 141 10.13 0.91 -6.25
CA ALA A 141 11.10 1.49 -7.19
C ALA A 141 11.03 3.02 -7.26
N GLY A 142 9.86 3.61 -7.01
CA GLY A 142 9.68 5.06 -6.93
C GLY A 142 10.62 5.74 -5.94
N TYR A 143 10.87 5.14 -4.78
CA TYR A 143 11.77 5.70 -3.77
C TYR A 143 13.23 5.76 -4.23
N VAL A 144 13.67 4.76 -4.99
CA VAL A 144 15.07 4.63 -5.41
C VAL A 144 15.34 5.36 -6.72
N VAL A 145 14.34 5.45 -7.61
CA VAL A 145 14.50 5.98 -8.97
C VAL A 145 13.99 7.42 -9.07
N LEU A 146 12.74 7.69 -8.67
CA LEU A 146 12.13 9.00 -8.89
C LEU A 146 12.72 10.07 -7.97
N ILE A 147 12.99 9.75 -6.71
CA ILE A 147 13.49 10.74 -5.74
C ILE A 147 14.84 11.34 -6.16
N PRO A 148 15.89 10.54 -6.45
CA PRO A 148 17.15 11.11 -6.93
C PRO A 148 17.01 11.78 -8.30
N LEU A 149 16.13 11.30 -9.17
CA LEU A 149 15.86 11.91 -10.47
C LEU A 149 15.23 13.31 -10.30
N ALA A 150 14.23 13.47 -9.44
CA ALA A 150 13.60 14.75 -9.14
C ALA A 150 14.59 15.73 -8.50
N ALA A 151 15.44 15.26 -7.59
CA ALA A 151 16.50 16.07 -7.02
C ALA A 151 17.48 16.59 -8.08
N ALA A 152 17.92 15.72 -8.97
CA ALA A 152 18.84 16.07 -10.04
C ALA A 152 18.20 17.03 -11.07
N LEU A 153 16.91 16.89 -11.34
CA LEU A 153 16.17 17.80 -12.22
C LEU A 153 16.14 19.22 -11.63
N TYR A 154 15.83 19.37 -10.33
CA TYR A 154 15.90 20.68 -9.67
C TYR A 154 17.33 21.24 -9.65
N CYS A 155 18.34 20.39 -9.42
CA CYS A 155 19.75 20.76 -9.49
C CYS A 155 20.13 21.31 -10.86
N ALA A 156 19.71 20.63 -11.95
CA ALA A 156 19.96 21.06 -13.33
C ALA A 156 19.29 22.40 -13.69
N MET A 157 18.18 22.73 -13.00
CA MET A 157 17.50 24.02 -13.13
C MET A 157 18.11 25.13 -12.25
N GLY A 158 19.21 24.86 -11.55
CA GLY A 158 19.83 25.80 -10.59
C GLY A 158 18.97 26.04 -9.33
N ARG A 159 18.06 25.13 -9.02
CA ARG A 159 17.17 25.19 -7.85
C ARG A 159 17.59 24.19 -6.78
N ASN A 160 17.15 24.44 -5.53
CA ASN A 160 17.49 23.54 -4.43
C ASN A 160 16.94 22.12 -4.67
N PRO A 161 17.81 21.10 -4.79
CA PRO A 161 17.41 19.73 -5.07
C PRO A 161 16.50 19.09 -4.02
N LEU A 162 16.56 19.56 -2.77
CA LEU A 162 15.70 19.09 -1.68
C LEU A 162 14.21 19.34 -1.95
N ILE A 163 13.87 20.32 -2.80
CA ILE A 163 12.49 20.56 -3.23
C ILE A 163 12.00 19.37 -4.08
N GLY A 164 12.87 18.90 -4.99
CA GLY A 164 12.59 17.71 -5.80
C GLY A 164 12.45 16.45 -4.93
N VAL A 165 13.32 16.28 -3.93
CA VAL A 165 13.21 15.18 -2.96
C VAL A 165 11.88 15.24 -2.23
N ALA A 166 11.49 16.40 -1.70
CA ALA A 166 10.24 16.54 -0.95
C ALA A 166 9.01 16.22 -1.79
N ALA A 167 8.91 16.81 -3.00
CA ALA A 167 7.77 16.61 -3.88
C ALA A 167 7.64 15.14 -4.35
N SER A 168 8.76 14.52 -4.75
CA SER A 168 8.76 13.14 -5.20
C SER A 168 8.49 12.16 -4.06
N PHE A 169 9.06 12.38 -2.88
CA PHE A 169 8.80 11.56 -1.71
C PHE A 169 7.33 11.61 -1.29
N ALA A 170 6.74 12.82 -1.26
CA ALA A 170 5.31 12.96 -0.98
C ALA A 170 4.44 12.22 -2.01
N GLY A 171 4.78 12.30 -3.30
CA GLY A 171 4.07 11.60 -4.37
C GLY A 171 4.20 10.07 -4.26
N VAL A 172 5.41 9.55 -4.11
CA VAL A 172 5.66 8.10 -4.01
C VAL A 172 4.93 7.50 -2.81
N SER A 173 4.99 8.16 -1.67
CA SER A 173 4.28 7.71 -0.47
C SER A 173 2.76 7.78 -0.63
N ALA A 174 2.23 8.84 -1.23
CA ALA A 174 0.80 8.98 -1.52
C ALA A 174 0.27 7.87 -2.46
N GLY A 175 1.13 7.37 -3.36
CA GLY A 175 0.79 6.31 -4.30
C GLY A 175 0.38 4.99 -3.66
N PHE A 176 0.78 4.71 -2.42
CA PHE A 176 0.32 3.51 -1.70
C PHE A 176 -1.16 3.54 -1.34
N GLY A 177 -1.75 4.73 -1.24
CA GLY A 177 -3.20 4.93 -1.03
C GLY A 177 -3.97 5.35 -2.27
N ALA A 178 -3.31 5.57 -3.42
CA ALA A 178 -3.93 6.17 -4.60
C ALA A 178 -3.42 5.55 -5.90
N ASN A 179 -4.30 4.98 -6.73
CA ASN A 179 -3.95 4.28 -7.95
C ASN A 179 -4.91 4.60 -9.11
N ILE A 180 -4.38 4.86 -10.31
CA ILE A 180 -5.16 4.93 -11.55
C ILE A 180 -5.25 3.53 -12.21
N ILE A 181 -4.21 2.72 -12.06
CA ILE A 181 -4.15 1.38 -12.63
C ILE A 181 -4.74 0.42 -11.60
N PRO A 182 -5.81 -0.32 -11.92
CA PRO A 182 -6.40 -1.26 -10.98
C PRO A 182 -5.48 -2.46 -10.74
N ALA A 183 -5.67 -3.13 -9.63
CA ALA A 183 -4.98 -4.37 -9.28
C ALA A 183 -3.44 -4.24 -9.18
N THR A 184 -2.97 -3.10 -8.67
CA THR A 184 -1.56 -2.94 -8.32
C THR A 184 -1.18 -3.84 -7.15
N THR A 185 0.11 -3.96 -6.89
CA THR A 185 0.61 -4.74 -5.74
C THR A 185 -0.03 -4.27 -4.42
N SER A 186 -0.18 -2.95 -4.23
CA SER A 186 -0.81 -2.39 -3.03
C SER A 186 -2.29 -2.78 -2.91
N ASP A 187 -3.03 -2.79 -4.03
CA ASP A 187 -4.44 -3.18 -4.04
C ASP A 187 -4.61 -4.64 -3.63
N LEU A 188 -3.72 -5.51 -4.11
CA LEU A 188 -3.76 -6.93 -3.81
C LEU A 188 -3.34 -7.26 -2.38
N LEU A 189 -2.30 -6.58 -1.88
CA LEU A 189 -1.81 -6.74 -0.50
C LEU A 189 -2.85 -6.34 0.55
N ILE A 190 -3.77 -5.46 0.18
CA ILE A 190 -4.88 -5.03 1.04
C ILE A 190 -6.13 -5.87 0.76
N GLY A 191 -6.55 -5.98 -0.49
CA GLY A 191 -7.86 -6.54 -0.85
C GLY A 191 -8.00 -8.03 -0.61
N LEU A 192 -6.95 -8.82 -0.93
CA LEU A 192 -7.02 -10.27 -0.77
C LEU A 192 -7.20 -10.70 0.70
N PRO A 193 -6.38 -10.21 1.66
CA PRO A 193 -6.58 -10.55 3.07
C PRO A 193 -7.90 -10.03 3.63
N THR A 194 -8.41 -8.90 3.11
CA THR A 194 -9.66 -8.28 3.57
C THR A 194 -10.84 -9.22 3.46
N LYS A 195 -10.91 -10.01 2.39
CA LYS A 195 -11.96 -11.02 2.21
C LYS A 195 -11.94 -12.08 3.31
N ASP A 196 -10.75 -12.60 3.62
CA ASP A 196 -10.60 -13.61 4.66
C ASP A 196 -10.97 -13.05 6.04
N PHE A 197 -10.59 -11.80 6.32
CA PHE A 197 -10.93 -11.12 7.57
C PHE A 197 -12.45 -10.95 7.73
N ALA A 198 -13.14 -10.58 6.65
CA ALA A 198 -14.58 -10.42 6.64
C ALA A 198 -15.27 -11.78 6.87
N LEU A 199 -14.96 -12.77 6.04
CA LEU A 199 -15.63 -14.08 6.05
C LEU A 199 -15.36 -14.86 7.35
N ALA A 200 -14.17 -14.76 7.92
CA ALA A 200 -13.79 -15.45 9.16
C ALA A 200 -14.70 -15.09 10.36
N GLN A 201 -15.31 -13.92 10.36
CA GLN A 201 -16.19 -13.46 11.44
C GLN A 201 -17.63 -13.19 10.98
N GLY A 202 -18.03 -13.73 9.80
CA GLY A 202 -19.40 -13.69 9.32
C GLY A 202 -19.82 -12.35 8.71
N VAL A 203 -18.86 -11.50 8.32
CA VAL A 203 -19.14 -10.26 7.57
C VAL A 203 -19.37 -10.62 6.10
N PRO A 204 -20.50 -10.20 5.49
CA PRO A 204 -20.76 -10.47 4.08
C PRO A 204 -19.71 -9.83 3.17
N TRP A 205 -19.29 -10.56 2.11
CA TRP A 205 -18.40 -10.04 1.09
C TRP A 205 -19.18 -9.28 0.00
N LEU A 206 -19.89 -8.25 0.45
CA LEU A 206 -20.75 -7.41 -0.37
C LEU A 206 -20.39 -5.94 -0.18
N SER A 207 -20.53 -5.18 -1.25
CA SER A 207 -20.37 -3.72 -1.21
C SER A 207 -21.55 -3.08 -0.46
N ARG A 208 -21.38 -1.82 -0.10
CA ARG A 208 -22.46 -1.00 0.48
C ARG A 208 -23.71 -0.95 -0.39
N LEU A 209 -23.57 -1.16 -1.70
CA LEU A 209 -24.68 -1.20 -2.66
C LEU A 209 -25.24 -2.62 -2.85
N GLY A 210 -24.77 -3.62 -2.10
CA GLY A 210 -25.21 -5.00 -2.17
C GLY A 210 -24.62 -5.82 -3.33
N ALA A 211 -23.65 -5.28 -4.08
CA ALA A 211 -22.97 -6.01 -5.13
C ALA A 211 -21.81 -6.86 -4.55
N PRO A 212 -21.51 -8.04 -5.12
CA PRO A 212 -20.31 -8.80 -4.74
C PRO A 212 -19.03 -7.98 -4.93
N LEU A 213 -18.15 -8.01 -3.94
CA LEU A 213 -16.85 -7.31 -4.01
C LEU A 213 -15.85 -8.12 -4.82
N ASN A 214 -14.95 -7.39 -5.51
CA ASN A 214 -13.75 -7.95 -6.10
C ASN A 214 -12.53 -7.46 -5.30
N GLU A 215 -11.67 -8.37 -4.89
CA GLU A 215 -10.53 -8.12 -4.01
C GLU A 215 -9.52 -7.11 -4.59
N ALA A 216 -9.41 -7.07 -5.92
CA ALA A 216 -8.45 -6.22 -6.60
C ALA A 216 -8.97 -4.81 -6.92
N THR A 217 -10.30 -4.61 -6.91
CA THR A 217 -10.92 -3.37 -7.41
C THR A 217 -11.99 -2.79 -6.49
N MET A 218 -12.19 -3.36 -5.31
CA MET A 218 -13.26 -2.96 -4.38
C MET A 218 -13.23 -1.49 -3.93
N ASP A 219 -12.07 -0.84 -4.01
CA ASP A 219 -11.89 0.58 -3.63
C ASP A 219 -11.31 1.43 -4.77
N TYR A 220 -11.34 0.92 -6.02
CA TYR A 220 -10.68 1.52 -7.18
C TYR A 220 -11.14 2.94 -7.50
N PHE A 221 -12.44 3.24 -7.47
CA PHE A 221 -12.93 4.58 -7.80
C PHE A 221 -12.45 5.61 -6.78
N TYR A 222 -12.43 5.22 -5.51
CA TYR A 222 -11.94 6.06 -4.44
C TYR A 222 -10.43 6.30 -4.58
N THR A 223 -9.63 5.26 -4.73
CA THR A 223 -8.16 5.38 -4.88
C THR A 223 -7.76 6.12 -6.14
N CYS A 224 -8.51 5.97 -7.24
CA CYS A 224 -8.32 6.73 -8.47
C CYS A 224 -8.59 8.24 -8.24
N SER A 225 -9.63 8.59 -7.49
CA SER A 225 -9.92 9.98 -7.14
C SER A 225 -8.80 10.63 -6.29
N LEU A 226 -8.21 9.86 -5.37
CA LEU A 226 -7.12 10.32 -4.53
C LEU A 226 -5.85 10.66 -5.31
N VAL A 227 -5.63 10.07 -6.48
CA VAL A 227 -4.49 10.42 -7.35
C VAL A 227 -4.53 11.91 -7.69
N PHE A 228 -5.69 12.41 -8.09
CA PHE A 228 -5.86 13.83 -8.43
C PHE A 228 -5.79 14.72 -7.20
N VAL A 229 -6.40 14.28 -6.09
CA VAL A 229 -6.35 14.99 -4.81
C VAL A 229 -4.92 15.15 -4.32
N PHE A 230 -4.16 14.06 -4.20
CA PHE A 230 -2.77 14.11 -3.73
C PHE A 230 -1.84 14.82 -4.70
N THR A 231 -2.05 14.70 -6.01
CA THR A 231 -1.27 15.43 -7.02
C THR A 231 -1.45 16.94 -6.83
N PHE A 232 -2.68 17.41 -6.75
CA PHE A 232 -2.98 18.82 -6.56
C PHE A 232 -2.43 19.34 -5.23
N LEU A 233 -2.74 18.65 -4.13
CA LEU A 233 -2.29 19.04 -2.80
C LEU A 233 -0.77 19.01 -2.67
N GLY A 234 -0.12 17.95 -3.17
CA GLY A 234 1.33 17.81 -3.09
C GLY A 234 2.06 18.91 -3.87
N GLY A 235 1.58 19.23 -5.08
CA GLY A 235 2.12 20.34 -5.87
C GLY A 235 1.88 21.70 -5.18
N TRP A 236 0.68 21.92 -4.65
CA TRP A 236 0.35 23.13 -3.91
C TRP A 236 1.16 23.29 -2.62
N VAL A 237 1.30 22.24 -1.82
CA VAL A 237 2.13 22.24 -0.59
C VAL A 237 3.59 22.52 -0.94
N THR A 238 4.11 21.90 -2.01
CA THR A 238 5.47 22.16 -2.48
C THR A 238 5.67 23.65 -2.77
N ASN A 239 4.81 24.24 -3.60
CA ASN A 239 4.94 25.64 -3.99
C ASN A 239 4.71 26.61 -2.83
N ARG A 240 3.75 26.31 -1.93
CA ARG A 240 3.32 27.24 -0.87
C ARG A 240 4.19 27.19 0.37
N PHE A 241 4.69 26.01 0.75
CA PHE A 241 5.40 25.82 2.02
C PHE A 241 6.86 25.40 1.82
N VAL A 242 7.13 24.48 0.87
CA VAL A 242 8.44 23.85 0.74
C VAL A 242 9.40 24.74 -0.04
N VAL A 243 8.99 25.26 -1.20
CA VAL A 243 9.82 26.16 -2.02
C VAL A 243 10.28 27.41 -1.25
N PRO A 244 9.41 28.14 -0.51
CA PRO A 244 9.87 29.31 0.24
C PRO A 244 10.82 28.99 1.38
N LYS A 245 10.69 27.80 2.01
CA LYS A 245 11.51 27.35 3.12
C LYS A 245 12.87 26.81 2.66
N LEU A 246 12.86 25.90 1.70
CA LEU A 246 14.07 25.24 1.20
C LEU A 246 14.87 26.11 0.22
N GLY A 247 14.21 27.00 -0.53
CA GLY A 247 14.89 27.91 -1.47
C GLY A 247 15.91 28.85 -0.81
N LYS A 248 15.78 29.07 0.52
CA LYS A 248 16.72 29.89 1.31
C LYS A 248 17.90 29.08 1.88
N LEU A 249 17.86 27.76 1.82
CA LEU A 249 18.90 26.92 2.37
C LEU A 249 20.07 26.78 1.39
N SER A 250 21.30 26.84 1.91
CA SER A 250 22.51 26.55 1.13
C SER A 250 22.56 25.07 0.76
N TRP A 251 22.97 24.81 -0.46
CA TRP A 251 23.19 23.48 -1.01
C TRP A 251 24.38 23.47 -1.96
N SER A 252 24.97 22.31 -2.22
CA SER A 252 26.12 22.17 -3.12
C SER A 252 25.81 21.17 -4.22
N VAL A 253 26.40 21.38 -5.40
CA VAL A 253 26.33 20.42 -6.50
C VAL A 253 27.38 19.33 -6.24
N PRO A 254 27.02 18.04 -6.20
CA PRO A 254 27.99 16.96 -6.07
C PRO A 254 28.96 16.92 -7.26
N GLU A 255 30.22 16.62 -7.00
CA GLU A 255 31.22 16.43 -8.03
C GLU A 255 30.79 15.35 -9.05
N GLY A 256 30.86 15.65 -10.35
CA GLY A 256 30.50 14.74 -11.44
C GLY A 256 29.00 14.70 -11.82
N MET A 257 28.14 15.53 -11.23
CA MET A 257 26.75 15.72 -11.70
C MET A 257 26.69 16.83 -12.76
N SER A 258 26.76 16.43 -14.04
CA SER A 258 26.38 17.32 -15.14
C SER A 258 24.90 17.10 -15.50
N GLY A 259 24.16 18.19 -15.76
CA GLY A 259 22.73 18.15 -16.10
C GLY A 259 22.38 17.31 -17.33
N GLU A 260 23.37 16.98 -18.18
CA GLU A 260 23.18 16.17 -19.39
C GLU A 260 22.74 14.72 -19.14
N LYS A 261 23.09 14.11 -17.97
CA LYS A 261 22.73 12.72 -17.64
C LYS A 261 21.24 12.48 -17.42
N PHE A 262 20.46 13.55 -17.29
CA PHE A 262 19.02 13.48 -16.99
C PHE A 262 18.13 13.93 -18.15
N ALA A 263 18.71 14.39 -19.25
CA ALA A 263 17.95 14.70 -20.45
C ALA A 263 17.41 13.41 -21.09
N VAL A 264 16.15 13.44 -21.51
CA VAL A 264 15.58 12.36 -22.33
C VAL A 264 16.11 12.51 -23.73
N SER A 265 16.70 11.46 -24.30
CA SER A 265 17.14 11.49 -25.67
C SER A 265 15.93 11.47 -26.62
N ARG A 266 16.09 12.09 -27.80
CA ARG A 266 15.06 12.04 -28.86
C ARG A 266 14.74 10.60 -29.26
N GLU A 267 15.72 9.71 -29.20
CA GLU A 267 15.54 8.29 -29.47
C GLU A 267 14.71 7.60 -28.41
N GLU A 268 14.95 7.88 -27.10
CA GLU A 268 14.15 7.33 -26.01
C GLU A 268 12.67 7.72 -26.15
N ILE A 269 12.40 8.98 -26.53
CA ILE A 269 11.01 9.45 -26.76
C ILE A 269 10.40 8.76 -27.98
N ARG A 270 11.16 8.70 -29.08
CA ARG A 270 10.68 8.05 -30.29
C ARG A 270 10.36 6.58 -30.05
N ASP A 271 11.21 5.88 -29.29
CA ASP A 271 11.06 4.44 -29.09
C ASP A 271 9.89 4.08 -28.14
N LEU A 272 9.30 5.06 -27.41
CA LEU A 272 8.08 4.86 -26.60
C LEU A 272 6.88 4.40 -27.44
N TRP A 273 6.84 4.69 -28.76
CA TRP A 273 5.77 4.18 -29.60
C TRP A 273 5.72 2.64 -29.62
N LEU A 274 6.86 1.96 -29.41
CA LEU A 274 6.91 0.50 -29.31
C LEU A 274 6.31 -0.01 -28.00
N ALA A 275 6.48 0.72 -26.89
CA ALA A 275 5.75 0.41 -25.67
C ALA A 275 4.23 0.54 -25.88
N LEU A 276 3.79 1.60 -26.60
CA LEU A 276 2.39 1.76 -26.99
C LEU A 276 1.92 0.63 -27.91
N LEU A 277 2.74 0.21 -28.87
CA LEU A 277 2.42 -0.95 -29.71
C LEU A 277 2.27 -2.23 -28.88
N GLY A 278 3.17 -2.45 -27.91
CA GLY A 278 3.06 -3.56 -26.97
C GLY A 278 1.76 -3.53 -26.18
N LEU A 279 1.36 -2.34 -25.66
CA LEU A 279 0.08 -2.15 -25.01
C LEU A 279 -1.12 -2.40 -25.93
N LEU A 280 -1.05 -1.96 -27.21
CA LEU A 280 -2.09 -2.22 -28.19
C LEU A 280 -2.24 -3.72 -28.48
N VAL A 281 -1.12 -4.43 -28.65
CA VAL A 281 -1.14 -5.89 -28.82
C VAL A 281 -1.76 -6.56 -27.60
N ALA A 282 -1.36 -6.17 -26.38
CA ALA A 282 -1.95 -6.68 -25.16
C ALA A 282 -3.45 -6.40 -25.13
N ALA A 283 -3.89 -5.17 -25.42
CA ALA A 283 -5.28 -4.78 -25.46
C ALA A 283 -6.10 -5.59 -26.49
N CYS A 284 -5.55 -5.82 -27.69
CA CYS A 284 -6.19 -6.66 -28.70
C CYS A 284 -6.37 -8.11 -28.23
N VAL A 285 -5.34 -8.69 -27.62
CA VAL A 285 -5.41 -10.04 -27.06
C VAL A 285 -6.44 -10.09 -25.92
N MET A 286 -6.39 -9.14 -24.98
CA MET A 286 -7.32 -9.06 -23.87
C MET A 286 -8.77 -8.87 -24.34
N LEU A 287 -8.99 -8.02 -25.33
CA LEU A 287 -10.31 -7.78 -25.90
C LEU A 287 -10.84 -9.05 -26.59
N SER A 288 -10.02 -9.72 -27.39
CA SER A 288 -10.40 -10.97 -28.06
C SER A 288 -10.77 -12.08 -27.05
N LEU A 289 -10.01 -12.18 -25.95
CA LEU A 289 -10.31 -13.13 -24.89
C LEU A 289 -11.55 -12.72 -24.10
N GLY A 290 -11.71 -11.43 -23.79
CA GLY A 290 -12.85 -10.89 -23.04
C GLY A 290 -14.18 -10.95 -23.79
N LEU A 291 -14.17 -10.78 -25.10
CA LEU A 291 -15.37 -10.95 -25.94
C LEU A 291 -15.64 -12.41 -26.31
N GLY A 292 -14.62 -13.26 -26.23
CA GLY A 292 -14.67 -14.69 -26.55
C GLY A 292 -14.70 -15.58 -25.30
N PRO A 293 -13.66 -16.39 -25.07
CA PRO A 293 -13.66 -17.46 -24.07
C PRO A 293 -13.75 -16.97 -22.62
N LEU A 294 -13.39 -15.71 -22.33
CA LEU A 294 -13.44 -15.13 -20.97
C LEU A 294 -14.62 -14.17 -20.77
N ARG A 295 -15.65 -14.26 -21.60
CA ARG A 295 -16.85 -13.43 -21.46
C ARG A 295 -17.50 -13.65 -20.08
N GLY A 296 -17.66 -12.57 -19.32
CA GLY A 296 -18.16 -12.61 -17.93
C GLY A 296 -17.12 -13.01 -16.87
N HIS A 297 -15.89 -13.37 -17.27
CA HIS A 297 -14.80 -13.72 -16.34
C HIS A 297 -13.66 -12.70 -16.34
N PHE A 298 -13.81 -11.57 -17.04
CA PHE A 298 -12.74 -10.57 -17.21
C PHE A 298 -12.27 -10.00 -15.86
N ALA A 299 -13.19 -9.59 -14.99
CA ALA A 299 -12.88 -9.01 -13.70
C ALA A 299 -12.08 -9.94 -12.79
N LYS A 300 -12.33 -11.25 -12.83
CA LYS A 300 -11.58 -12.26 -12.05
C LYS A 300 -10.13 -12.40 -12.49
N ASN A 301 -9.81 -12.01 -13.72
CA ASN A 301 -8.49 -12.18 -14.34
C ASN A 301 -7.75 -10.85 -14.54
N VAL A 302 -8.22 -9.75 -13.93
CA VAL A 302 -7.66 -8.40 -14.13
C VAL A 302 -6.15 -8.35 -13.87
N ILE A 303 -5.65 -9.09 -12.88
CA ILE A 303 -4.24 -9.15 -12.51
C ILE A 303 -3.39 -9.73 -13.63
N LEU A 304 -3.85 -10.84 -14.23
CA LEU A 304 -3.17 -11.45 -15.39
C LEU A 304 -3.12 -10.47 -16.57
N PHE A 305 -4.19 -9.74 -16.80
CA PHE A 305 -4.26 -8.76 -17.89
C PHE A 305 -3.32 -7.58 -17.65
N VAL A 306 -3.30 -7.02 -16.44
CA VAL A 306 -2.39 -5.92 -16.08
C VAL A 306 -0.93 -6.38 -16.18
N SER A 307 -0.60 -7.56 -15.63
CA SER A 307 0.74 -8.14 -15.75
C SER A 307 1.14 -8.33 -17.21
N PHE A 308 0.24 -8.87 -18.03
CA PHE A 308 0.49 -9.09 -19.45
C PHE A 308 0.67 -7.77 -20.23
N ALA A 309 -0.09 -6.72 -19.90
CA ALA A 309 0.09 -5.40 -20.50
C ALA A 309 1.46 -4.81 -20.19
N PHE A 310 1.93 -4.87 -18.94
CA PHE A 310 3.29 -4.45 -18.58
C PHE A 310 4.36 -5.31 -19.24
N PHE A 311 4.16 -6.62 -19.30
CA PHE A 311 5.06 -7.54 -19.99
C PHE A 311 5.25 -7.14 -21.46
N MET A 312 4.15 -6.95 -22.20
CA MET A 312 4.20 -6.60 -23.61
C MET A 312 4.82 -5.22 -23.84
N ALA A 313 4.43 -4.22 -23.07
CA ALA A 313 5.02 -2.88 -23.14
C ALA A 313 6.53 -2.91 -22.87
N GLY A 314 6.95 -3.60 -21.82
CA GLY A 314 8.35 -3.75 -21.44
C GLY A 314 9.15 -4.55 -22.45
N LEU A 315 8.59 -5.64 -22.98
CA LEU A 315 9.24 -6.49 -23.97
C LEU A 315 9.54 -5.71 -25.26
N PHE A 316 8.53 -5.06 -25.85
CA PHE A 316 8.69 -4.30 -27.10
C PHE A 316 9.68 -3.16 -26.95
N TYR A 317 9.57 -2.41 -25.84
CA TYR A 317 10.50 -1.32 -25.54
C TYR A 317 11.93 -1.84 -25.29
N GLY A 318 12.08 -2.87 -24.47
CA GLY A 318 13.36 -3.42 -24.06
C GLY A 318 14.14 -4.07 -25.18
N VAL A 319 13.47 -4.76 -26.10
CA VAL A 319 14.08 -5.33 -27.31
C VAL A 319 14.64 -4.20 -28.18
N LYS A 320 13.86 -3.15 -28.46
CA LYS A 320 14.33 -2.02 -29.27
C LYS A 320 15.51 -1.29 -28.66
N ARG A 321 15.51 -1.13 -27.33
CA ARG A 321 16.60 -0.47 -26.60
C ARG A 321 17.83 -1.37 -26.39
N GLY A 322 17.80 -2.61 -26.89
CA GLY A 322 18.89 -3.58 -26.74
C GLY A 322 19.11 -4.05 -25.29
N LYS A 323 18.12 -3.83 -24.41
CA LYS A 323 18.11 -4.35 -23.04
C LYS A 323 17.78 -5.84 -22.99
N TYR A 324 16.93 -6.28 -23.91
CA TYR A 324 16.52 -7.66 -24.10
C TYR A 324 17.05 -8.17 -25.44
N ARG A 325 18.20 -8.84 -25.43
CA ARG A 325 18.86 -9.42 -26.60
C ARG A 325 18.54 -10.91 -26.74
N ALA A 326 18.24 -11.55 -25.64
CA ALA A 326 17.88 -12.95 -25.55
C ALA A 326 16.74 -13.17 -24.55
N ALA A 327 16.07 -14.31 -24.59
CA ALA A 327 15.03 -14.67 -23.66
C ALA A 327 15.52 -14.67 -22.20
N GLN A 328 16.80 -15.01 -21.97
CA GLN A 328 17.44 -14.99 -20.66
C GLN A 328 17.45 -13.60 -20.01
N ASP A 329 17.55 -12.51 -20.80
CA ASP A 329 17.52 -11.15 -20.26
C ASP A 329 16.15 -10.82 -19.68
N VAL A 330 15.07 -11.25 -20.34
CA VAL A 330 13.70 -11.10 -19.88
C VAL A 330 13.47 -11.90 -18.60
N VAL A 331 13.92 -13.17 -18.58
CA VAL A 331 13.84 -14.03 -17.38
C VAL A 331 14.64 -13.42 -16.23
N ALA A 332 15.82 -12.85 -16.49
CA ALA A 332 16.60 -12.19 -15.45
C ALA A 332 15.89 -10.95 -14.86
N ALA A 333 15.20 -10.16 -15.71
CA ALA A 333 14.40 -9.02 -15.26
C ALA A 333 13.23 -9.47 -14.37
N MET A 334 12.47 -10.47 -14.78
CA MET A 334 11.40 -11.08 -13.98
C MET A 334 11.93 -11.63 -12.66
N THR A 335 13.03 -12.38 -12.70
CA THR A 335 13.64 -12.99 -11.51
C THR A 335 14.10 -11.93 -10.52
N ARG A 336 14.64 -10.80 -10.99
CA ARG A 336 15.05 -9.68 -10.11
C ARG A 336 13.87 -9.15 -9.32
N GLN A 337 12.74 -8.92 -9.97
CA GLN A 337 11.55 -8.38 -9.32
C GLN A 337 10.93 -9.37 -8.34
N VAL A 338 10.91 -10.66 -8.68
CA VAL A 338 10.41 -11.70 -7.76
C VAL A 338 11.32 -11.84 -6.53
N LYS A 339 12.64 -11.64 -6.66
CA LYS A 339 13.56 -11.66 -5.51
C LYS A 339 13.24 -10.57 -4.47
N GLU A 340 12.67 -9.45 -4.87
CA GLU A 340 12.25 -8.38 -3.97
C GLU A 340 11.08 -8.81 -3.05
N LEU A 341 10.33 -9.85 -3.45
CA LEU A 341 9.27 -10.44 -2.61
C LEU A 341 9.81 -11.31 -1.46
N GLY A 342 11.13 -11.54 -1.35
CA GLY A 342 11.70 -12.44 -0.34
C GLY A 342 11.28 -12.09 1.09
N TYR A 343 11.32 -10.80 1.46
CA TYR A 343 10.83 -10.32 2.74
C TYR A 343 9.33 -10.59 2.94
N MET A 344 8.53 -10.44 1.89
CA MET A 344 7.09 -10.70 1.94
C MET A 344 6.76 -12.16 2.21
N PHE A 345 7.55 -13.09 1.69
CA PHE A 345 7.37 -14.52 1.97
C PHE A 345 7.61 -14.83 3.45
N VAL A 346 8.66 -14.27 4.04
CA VAL A 346 8.93 -14.42 5.48
C VAL A 346 7.83 -13.76 6.31
N LEU A 347 7.46 -12.53 5.98
CA LEU A 347 6.41 -11.77 6.66
C LEU A 347 5.07 -12.53 6.65
N THR A 348 4.65 -13.00 5.48
CA THR A 348 3.37 -13.71 5.33
C THR A 348 3.34 -15.04 6.06
N PHE A 349 4.46 -15.74 6.16
CA PHE A 349 4.53 -16.98 6.95
C PHE A 349 4.14 -16.73 8.41
N PHE A 350 4.82 -15.81 9.09
CA PHE A 350 4.54 -15.53 10.50
C PHE A 350 3.18 -14.85 10.69
N CYS A 351 2.84 -13.93 9.81
CA CYS A 351 1.57 -13.22 9.85
C CYS A 351 0.39 -14.18 9.69
N PHE A 352 0.35 -15.02 8.67
CA PHE A 352 -0.80 -15.89 8.41
C PHE A 352 -0.96 -16.99 9.45
N ASN A 353 0.14 -17.48 10.02
CA ASN A 353 0.06 -18.35 11.18
C ASN A 353 -0.51 -17.63 12.42
N PHE A 354 -0.13 -16.36 12.67
CA PHE A 354 -0.73 -15.56 13.72
C PHE A 354 -2.23 -15.34 13.48
N LEU A 355 -2.64 -14.98 12.26
CA LEU A 355 -4.04 -14.76 11.93
C LEU A 355 -4.88 -16.03 12.03
N ALA A 356 -4.31 -17.16 11.62
CA ALA A 356 -4.97 -18.45 11.77
C ALA A 356 -5.17 -18.81 13.25
N LEU A 357 -4.17 -18.60 14.09
CA LEU A 357 -4.29 -18.77 15.54
C LEU A 357 -5.34 -17.83 16.14
N LEU A 358 -5.32 -16.53 15.74
CA LEU A 358 -6.27 -15.51 16.19
C LEU A 358 -7.73 -15.90 15.86
N THR A 359 -7.94 -16.49 14.68
CA THR A 359 -9.27 -16.92 14.22
C THR A 359 -9.68 -18.23 14.89
N TYR A 360 -8.82 -19.25 14.86
CA TYR A 360 -9.11 -20.59 15.36
C TYR A 360 -9.33 -20.59 16.88
N SER A 361 -8.50 -19.87 17.64
CA SER A 361 -8.64 -19.76 19.10
C SER A 361 -9.91 -19.02 19.55
N GLY A 362 -10.59 -18.28 18.65
CA GLY A 362 -11.72 -17.44 18.98
C GLY A 362 -11.37 -16.11 19.64
N VAL A 363 -10.08 -15.83 19.90
CA VAL A 363 -9.65 -14.56 20.52
C VAL A 363 -9.93 -13.37 19.61
N GLY A 364 -9.78 -13.51 18.30
CA GLY A 364 -10.13 -12.46 17.33
C GLY A 364 -11.59 -12.04 17.45
N ALA A 365 -12.50 -13.01 17.54
CA ALA A 365 -13.91 -12.75 17.77
C ALA A 365 -14.19 -12.12 19.16
N TYR A 366 -13.44 -12.50 20.19
CA TYR A 366 -13.56 -11.89 21.50
C TYR A 366 -13.09 -10.42 21.52
N ILE A 367 -11.99 -10.11 20.85
CA ILE A 367 -11.51 -8.72 20.69
C ILE A 367 -12.57 -7.88 19.95
N THR A 368 -13.17 -8.43 18.89
CA THR A 368 -14.29 -7.79 18.19
C THR A 368 -15.46 -7.54 19.11
N TYR A 369 -15.88 -8.53 19.91
CA TYR A 369 -16.94 -8.38 20.90
C TYR A 369 -16.63 -7.27 21.91
N ALA A 370 -15.45 -7.28 22.51
CA ALA A 370 -15.03 -6.27 23.50
C ALA A 370 -15.01 -4.86 22.87
N GLY A 371 -14.52 -4.73 21.62
CA GLY A 371 -14.50 -3.47 20.88
C GLY A 371 -15.91 -2.95 20.57
N VAL A 372 -16.82 -3.82 20.15
CA VAL A 372 -18.24 -3.48 19.94
C VAL A 372 -18.86 -2.96 21.25
N GLN A 373 -18.67 -3.67 22.38
CA GLN A 373 -19.18 -3.24 23.67
C GLN A 373 -18.61 -1.87 24.10
N ALA A 374 -17.32 -1.62 23.86
CA ALA A 374 -16.71 -0.34 24.14
C ALA A 374 -17.31 0.80 23.31
N ILE A 375 -17.57 0.58 22.02
CA ILE A 375 -18.19 1.57 21.12
C ILE A 375 -19.62 1.86 21.57
N LEU A 376 -20.40 0.83 21.91
CA LEU A 376 -21.77 0.98 22.42
C LEU A 376 -21.80 1.74 23.76
N ALA A 377 -20.85 1.49 24.65
CA ALA A 377 -20.72 2.22 25.89
C ALA A 377 -20.42 3.73 25.73
N LEU A 378 -19.78 4.09 24.60
CA LEU A 378 -19.52 5.48 24.23
C LEU A 378 -20.69 6.16 23.50
N ASN A 379 -21.76 5.41 23.15
CA ASN A 379 -22.92 5.88 22.39
C ASN A 379 -22.59 6.56 21.06
N ILE A 380 -21.57 6.06 20.35
CA ILE A 380 -21.11 6.60 19.05
C ILE A 380 -21.49 5.71 17.85
N GLU A 381 -22.18 4.58 18.09
CA GLU A 381 -22.60 3.59 17.09
C GLU A 381 -23.54 4.16 16.02
N SER A 382 -24.32 5.17 16.38
CA SER A 382 -25.27 5.82 15.45
C SER A 382 -24.59 6.71 14.41
N SER A 383 -23.29 7.02 14.58
CA SER A 383 -22.55 7.92 13.69
C SER A 383 -21.42 7.18 12.95
N PRO A 384 -21.70 6.54 11.79
CA PRO A 384 -20.67 5.86 11.01
C PRO A 384 -19.54 6.81 10.53
N VAL A 385 -19.86 8.09 10.34
CA VAL A 385 -18.88 9.12 9.97
C VAL A 385 -17.87 9.34 11.10
N LEU A 386 -18.34 9.38 12.36
CA LEU A 386 -17.46 9.52 13.53
C LEU A 386 -16.58 8.28 13.73
N LEU A 387 -17.14 7.09 13.51
CA LEU A 387 -16.39 5.83 13.57
C LEU A 387 -15.28 5.77 12.51
N LEU A 388 -15.57 6.16 11.27
CA LEU A 388 -14.57 6.26 10.20
C LEU A 388 -13.50 7.29 10.54
N PHE A 389 -13.89 8.46 11.03
CA PHE A 389 -12.94 9.50 11.43
C PHE A 389 -11.99 9.00 12.53
N ALA A 390 -12.53 8.37 13.57
CA ALA A 390 -11.74 7.78 14.66
C ALA A 390 -10.80 6.68 14.15
N PHE A 391 -11.28 5.82 13.23
CA PHE A 391 -10.47 4.77 12.63
C PHE A 391 -9.32 5.32 11.79
N ILE A 392 -9.56 6.36 10.98
CA ILE A 392 -8.50 7.03 10.19
C ILE A 392 -7.44 7.64 11.11
N LEU A 393 -7.85 8.33 12.18
CA LEU A 393 -6.89 8.91 13.15
C LEU A 393 -6.08 7.83 13.86
N MET A 394 -6.72 6.74 14.28
CA MET A 394 -6.05 5.62 14.91
C MET A 394 -5.05 4.95 13.94
N GLY A 395 -5.46 4.68 12.71
CA GLY A 395 -4.59 4.13 11.68
C GLY A 395 -3.39 5.04 11.38
N SER A 396 -3.62 6.36 11.32
CA SER A 396 -2.56 7.36 11.16
C SER A 396 -1.58 7.39 12.34
N PHE A 397 -2.08 7.19 13.56
CA PHE A 397 -1.24 7.10 14.75
C PHE A 397 -0.40 5.82 14.77
N VAL A 398 -1.00 4.67 14.48
CA VAL A 398 -0.29 3.38 14.39
C VAL A 398 0.80 3.42 13.31
N ASN A 399 0.56 4.15 12.23
CA ASN A 399 1.50 4.33 11.13
C ASN A 399 2.83 5.00 11.55
N LEU A 400 2.84 5.78 12.62
CA LEU A 400 4.08 6.36 13.15
C LEU A 400 5.04 5.30 13.70
N PHE A 401 4.54 4.12 14.05
CA PHE A 401 5.30 3.01 14.64
C PHE A 401 5.47 1.83 13.69
N VAL A 402 4.50 1.58 12.81
CA VAL A 402 4.51 0.48 11.83
C VAL A 402 4.30 1.05 10.44
N ALA A 403 5.39 1.35 9.74
CA ALA A 403 5.33 2.03 8.44
C ALA A 403 4.90 1.14 7.27
N SER A 404 5.01 -0.19 7.38
CA SER A 404 4.62 -1.11 6.32
C SER A 404 3.11 -1.14 6.13
N LEU A 405 2.63 -0.79 4.93
CA LEU A 405 1.21 -0.81 4.54
C LEU A 405 0.58 -2.19 4.80
N SER A 406 1.17 -3.24 4.24
CA SER A 406 0.63 -4.60 4.34
C SER A 406 0.70 -5.17 5.76
N ALA A 407 1.86 -5.06 6.43
CA ALA A 407 2.02 -5.58 7.79
C ALA A 407 1.02 -4.95 8.76
N LYS A 408 0.82 -3.64 8.67
CA LYS A 408 -0.14 -2.91 9.50
C LYS A 408 -1.58 -3.34 9.18
N TRP A 409 -1.93 -3.51 7.88
CA TRP A 409 -3.27 -3.95 7.52
C TRP A 409 -3.55 -5.37 8.03
N LEU A 410 -2.57 -6.26 7.93
CA LEU A 410 -2.67 -7.61 8.46
C LEU A 410 -2.86 -7.65 10.00
N MET A 411 -2.43 -6.59 10.71
CA MET A 411 -2.68 -6.44 12.16
C MET A 411 -4.06 -5.83 12.46
N LEU A 412 -4.46 -4.81 11.72
CA LEU A 412 -5.67 -4.03 12.00
C LEU A 412 -6.93 -4.61 11.33
N GLY A 413 -6.79 -5.10 10.09
CA GLY A 413 -7.92 -5.56 9.28
C GLY A 413 -8.78 -6.64 9.95
N PRO A 414 -8.20 -7.73 10.49
CA PRO A 414 -8.96 -8.81 11.10
C PRO A 414 -9.75 -8.40 12.36
N ILE A 415 -9.41 -7.27 12.95
CA ILE A 415 -10.08 -6.71 14.12
C ILE A 415 -11.13 -5.67 13.70
N PHE A 416 -10.71 -4.68 12.88
CA PHE A 416 -11.55 -3.52 12.61
C PHE A 416 -12.62 -3.75 11.56
N ILE A 417 -12.40 -4.62 10.57
CA ILE A 417 -13.44 -4.96 9.59
C ILE A 417 -14.67 -5.53 10.27
N PRO A 418 -14.59 -6.65 11.03
CA PRO A 418 -15.75 -7.20 11.68
C PRO A 418 -16.28 -6.29 12.80
N MET A 419 -15.41 -5.63 13.58
CA MET A 419 -15.83 -4.73 14.66
C MET A 419 -16.71 -3.59 14.12
N LEU A 420 -16.25 -2.86 13.13
CA LEU A 420 -16.96 -1.71 12.57
C LEU A 420 -18.25 -2.14 11.87
N TYR A 421 -18.22 -3.25 11.13
CA TYR A 421 -19.41 -3.80 10.48
C TYR A 421 -20.49 -4.23 11.49
N HIS A 422 -20.12 -4.92 12.56
CA HIS A 422 -21.08 -5.36 13.58
C HIS A 422 -21.66 -4.21 14.40
N VAL A 423 -20.93 -3.10 14.52
CA VAL A 423 -21.45 -1.85 15.12
C VAL A 423 -22.42 -1.16 14.16
N ASN A 424 -22.03 -1.02 12.91
CA ASN A 424 -22.84 -0.37 11.88
C ASN A 424 -22.63 -1.04 10.51
N PRO A 425 -23.63 -1.79 9.99
CA PRO A 425 -23.52 -2.53 8.73
C PRO A 425 -23.27 -1.68 7.48
N SER A 426 -23.39 -0.35 7.55
CA SER A 426 -22.98 0.53 6.45
C SER A 426 -21.47 0.64 6.29
N LEU A 427 -20.69 0.20 7.31
CA LEU A 427 -19.23 0.14 7.30
C LEU A 427 -18.77 -1.21 6.76
N THR A 428 -19.06 -1.45 5.50
CA THR A 428 -18.72 -2.65 4.74
C THR A 428 -17.19 -2.79 4.53
N PRO A 429 -16.67 -3.96 4.15
CA PRO A 429 -15.23 -4.19 4.03
C PRO A 429 -14.50 -3.18 3.14
N GLU A 430 -15.07 -2.79 1.98
CA GLU A 430 -14.46 -1.79 1.09
C GLU A 430 -14.40 -0.40 1.74
N VAL A 431 -15.39 -0.03 2.55
CA VAL A 431 -15.40 1.26 3.26
C VAL A 431 -14.28 1.33 4.29
N VAL A 432 -14.13 0.27 5.08
CA VAL A 432 -13.09 0.19 6.11
C VAL A 432 -11.70 0.15 5.46
N CYS A 433 -11.57 -0.59 4.36
CA CYS A 433 -10.35 -0.67 3.56
C CYS A 433 -9.97 0.71 2.99
N ALA A 434 -10.91 1.43 2.38
CA ALA A 434 -10.69 2.77 1.86
C ALA A 434 -10.31 3.78 2.95
N ALA A 435 -10.92 3.69 4.13
CA ALA A 435 -10.55 4.52 5.28
C ALA A 435 -9.12 4.24 5.77
N TYR A 436 -8.70 2.98 5.80
CA TYR A 436 -7.32 2.59 6.08
C TYR A 436 -6.34 3.17 5.05
N ARG A 437 -6.65 3.03 3.76
CA ARG A 437 -5.83 3.58 2.65
C ARG A 437 -5.79 5.10 2.65
N THR A 438 -6.74 5.77 3.30
CA THR A 438 -6.71 7.22 3.54
C THR A 438 -5.69 7.58 4.62
N ALA A 439 -5.59 6.79 5.67
CA ALA A 439 -4.72 7.06 6.82
C ALA A 439 -3.23 6.86 6.51
N ASP A 440 -2.90 5.80 5.76
CA ASP A 440 -1.52 5.35 5.55
C ASP A 440 -0.63 6.39 4.85
N PRO A 441 -0.95 6.90 3.65
CA PRO A 441 -0.06 7.79 2.92
C PRO A 441 0.15 9.15 3.60
N CYS A 442 -0.73 9.52 4.52
CA CYS A 442 -0.69 10.82 5.16
C CYS A 442 0.42 10.92 6.20
N THR A 443 0.67 9.88 6.97
CA THR A 443 1.64 9.91 8.08
C THR A 443 2.88 9.06 7.83
N ASN A 444 2.87 8.22 6.80
CA ASN A 444 4.02 7.42 6.39
C ASN A 444 5.25 8.27 6.03
N ILE A 445 5.04 9.48 5.49
CA ILE A 445 6.09 10.40 5.08
C ILE A 445 6.83 11.12 6.22
N VAL A 446 6.31 11.08 7.43
CA VAL A 446 6.93 11.73 8.61
C VAL A 446 7.48 10.73 9.62
N THR A 447 7.20 9.43 9.45
CA THR A 447 7.71 8.42 10.37
C THR A 447 9.16 8.08 10.10
N PRO A 448 10.03 8.07 11.13
CA PRO A 448 11.43 7.66 10.98
C PRO A 448 11.61 6.15 10.80
N VAL A 449 10.56 5.36 11.03
CA VAL A 449 10.56 3.88 10.90
C VAL A 449 10.36 3.43 9.45
N MET A 450 10.12 4.36 8.53
CA MET A 450 9.94 4.06 7.12
C MET A 450 11.19 3.41 6.54
N THR A 451 11.03 2.28 5.86
CA THR A 451 12.12 1.47 5.30
C THR A 451 13.09 2.28 4.44
N TYR A 452 12.58 3.24 3.66
CA TYR A 452 13.39 4.05 2.74
C TYR A 452 13.88 5.38 3.34
N ALA A 453 13.53 5.71 4.60
CA ALA A 453 13.93 6.98 5.22
C ALA A 453 15.46 7.19 5.18
N GLY A 454 16.24 6.13 5.45
CA GLY A 454 17.70 6.17 5.38
C GLY A 454 18.24 6.42 3.96
N VAL A 455 17.62 5.80 2.96
CA VAL A 455 18.01 6.00 1.53
C VAL A 455 17.69 7.42 1.08
N ILE A 456 16.51 7.93 1.44
CA ILE A 456 16.08 9.30 1.12
C ILE A 456 17.04 10.31 1.80
N LEU A 457 17.40 10.04 3.05
CA LEU A 457 18.37 10.87 3.78
C LEU A 457 19.73 10.91 3.08
N LEU A 458 20.22 9.77 2.54
CA LEU A 458 21.43 9.74 1.74
C LEU A 458 21.33 10.62 0.49
N PHE A 459 20.18 10.64 -0.19
CA PHE A 459 19.96 11.55 -1.33
C PHE A 459 19.95 13.00 -0.89
N CYS A 460 19.36 13.35 0.24
CA CYS A 460 19.41 14.70 0.80
C CYS A 460 20.84 15.12 1.14
N ARG A 461 21.63 14.24 1.77
CA ARG A 461 23.02 14.49 2.19
C ARG A 461 23.99 14.70 1.02
N ARG A 462 23.66 14.17 -0.18
CA ARG A 462 24.44 14.46 -1.39
C ARG A 462 24.50 15.96 -1.71
N TYR A 463 23.44 16.70 -1.41
CA TYR A 463 23.32 18.13 -1.69
C TYR A 463 23.51 19.00 -0.46
N ARG A 464 23.31 18.42 0.72
CA ARG A 464 23.49 19.07 2.01
C ARG A 464 23.98 18.05 3.05
N PRO A 465 25.32 17.90 3.25
CA PRO A 465 25.88 16.85 4.10
C PRO A 465 25.38 16.85 5.56
N GLN A 466 24.96 18.02 6.07
CA GLN A 466 24.48 18.20 7.45
C GLN A 466 22.97 17.87 7.61
N PHE A 467 22.29 17.42 6.55
CA PHE A 467 20.85 17.14 6.60
C PHE A 467 20.57 15.92 7.48
N THR A 468 19.67 16.09 8.45
CA THR A 468 19.32 15.07 9.45
C THR A 468 17.96 14.42 9.14
N ILE A 469 17.66 13.29 9.80
CA ILE A 469 16.33 12.66 9.68
C ILE A 469 15.25 13.55 10.31
N GLY A 470 15.59 14.35 11.31
CA GLY A 470 14.69 15.35 11.87
C GLY A 470 14.33 16.44 10.85
N ASP A 471 15.32 16.88 10.04
CA ASP A 471 15.08 17.82 8.94
C ASP A 471 14.18 17.21 7.88
N LEU A 472 14.35 15.92 7.58
CA LEU A 472 13.48 15.18 6.66
C LEU A 472 12.03 15.17 7.17
N ALA A 473 11.80 14.79 8.42
CA ALA A 473 10.48 14.78 9.03
C ALA A 473 9.84 16.18 9.03
N LEU A 474 10.60 17.23 9.41
CA LEU A 474 10.13 18.62 9.38
C LEU A 474 9.84 19.13 7.96
N MET A 475 10.59 18.68 6.97
CA MET A 475 10.35 18.98 5.56
C MET A 475 9.02 18.38 5.07
N MET A 476 8.68 17.17 5.55
CA MET A 476 7.49 16.44 5.13
C MET A 476 6.23 16.77 5.96
N THR A 477 6.35 17.37 7.13
CA THR A 477 5.22 17.73 8.01
C THR A 477 4.09 18.51 7.32
N PRO A 478 4.36 19.53 6.45
CA PRO A 478 3.28 20.22 5.74
C PRO A 478 2.44 19.31 4.83
N TYR A 479 3.10 18.33 4.18
CA TYR A 479 2.38 17.35 3.35
C TYR A 479 1.51 16.44 4.24
N ALA A 480 2.08 15.90 5.31
CA ALA A 480 1.36 15.01 6.22
C ALA A 480 0.09 15.67 6.77
N GLY A 481 0.20 16.91 7.24
CA GLY A 481 -0.94 17.66 7.78
C GLY A 481 -2.03 17.92 6.74
N VAL A 482 -1.64 18.42 5.56
CA VAL A 482 -2.60 18.74 4.49
C VAL A 482 -3.24 17.48 3.92
N PHE A 483 -2.44 16.44 3.67
CA PHE A 483 -2.93 15.16 3.17
C PHE A 483 -3.93 14.54 4.15
N LEU A 484 -3.59 14.48 5.44
CA LEU A 484 -4.47 13.89 6.45
C LEU A 484 -5.82 14.61 6.53
N VAL A 485 -5.81 15.94 6.62
CA VAL A 485 -7.05 16.72 6.74
C VAL A 485 -7.91 16.59 5.48
N VAL A 486 -7.31 16.78 4.29
CA VAL A 486 -8.10 16.80 3.05
C VAL A 486 -8.52 15.37 2.65
N ALA A 487 -7.63 14.38 2.71
CA ALA A 487 -8.00 13.01 2.35
C ALA A 487 -9.05 12.44 3.32
N THR A 488 -8.95 12.73 4.63
CA THR A 488 -10.01 12.38 5.60
C THR A 488 -11.34 13.05 5.23
N THR A 489 -11.32 14.34 4.89
CA THR A 489 -12.53 15.06 4.48
C THR A 489 -13.13 14.43 3.21
N VAL A 490 -12.31 14.13 2.20
CA VAL A 490 -12.74 13.43 0.98
C VAL A 490 -13.36 12.09 1.30
N MET A 491 -12.73 11.27 2.17
CA MET A 491 -13.26 9.96 2.58
C MET A 491 -14.64 10.08 3.24
N LEU A 492 -14.78 10.99 4.20
CA LEU A 492 -16.04 11.17 4.91
C LEU A 492 -17.16 11.71 4.00
N LEU A 493 -16.84 12.61 3.06
CA LEU A 493 -17.77 13.10 2.04
C LEU A 493 -18.13 11.99 1.05
N TRP A 494 -17.17 11.19 0.57
CA TRP A 494 -17.39 10.05 -0.33
C TRP A 494 -18.39 9.06 0.27
N PHE A 495 -18.14 8.71 1.53
CA PHE A 495 -19.04 7.85 2.28
C PHE A 495 -20.44 8.46 2.45
N LYS A 496 -20.53 9.75 2.85
CA LYS A 496 -21.79 10.43 3.09
C LYS A 496 -22.64 10.60 1.82
N LEU A 497 -21.99 10.85 0.69
CA LEU A 497 -22.65 10.98 -0.62
C LEU A 497 -23.07 9.63 -1.23
N GLY A 498 -22.71 8.51 -0.64
CA GLY A 498 -23.07 7.19 -1.15
C GLY A 498 -22.40 6.80 -2.46
N ILE A 499 -21.25 7.41 -2.79
CA ILE A 499 -20.52 7.11 -4.03
C ILE A 499 -19.92 5.72 -3.92
N PRO A 500 -20.02 4.86 -4.96
CA PRO A 500 -19.40 3.54 -4.95
C PRO A 500 -17.88 3.64 -4.81
N PHE A 501 -17.27 2.73 -4.03
CA PHE A 501 -15.82 2.74 -3.81
C PHE A 501 -15.06 2.05 -4.95
N GLY A 502 -15.65 1.04 -5.56
CA GLY A 502 -15.06 0.28 -6.65
C GLY A 502 -16.10 -0.57 -7.40
N PHE A 503 -15.62 -1.63 -8.08
CA PHE A 503 -16.42 -2.53 -8.90
C PHE A 503 -15.98 -3.99 -8.75
#